data_e9325c7fb515a87b4127b9af1361946f
#
_entry.id   e9325c7fb515a87b4127b9af1361946f
#
_cell.length_a   1.000
_cell.length_b   1.000
_cell.length_c   1.000
_cell.angle_alpha   90.00
_cell.angle_beta   90.00
_cell.angle_gamma   90.00
#
_symmetry.space_group_name_H-M   'P 1'
#
loop_
_entity.id
_entity.type
_entity.pdbx_description
1 polymer ?
#
loop_
_entity_poly.entity_id
_entity_poly.type
_entity_poly.pdbx_seq_one_letter_code
_entity_poly.pdbx_strand_id
1 'polypeptide(L)'
;MDHTQYTTNGAERKPGTHLTMEDRGAIQAMKKLGHSNRAIARYLHCAPSTISNELKRGTPPRTGSRGRAPGYSAKRGDAVYKENRKNSHKPHRIDKCTSFVQWVVTQVRTEKWSIDACVGYARKNKLFPEEKMVCTKTLYNEVWGGNLSLNILELPEAIKRKKHHKSPVKRKKVYGTSIDERPEIVDSRTEEGHWEGDTVVGKRNGIESVILTLLEKKTQNYIAIRIPGKTSEAVNTAMERLHEEFGEKFSQVFKTITVDNGAEFADFAQIEKYGTKVYFAHPYTSWERAQNERHNGLLRRYVPKGISIENFSDEDILWAADALNSLPRKNLGYCTPEELFEAFLDIVCAA
;
A
#
# COMPACT_ATOMS: atom_id res chain seq x y z
N MET A 1 -33.14 19.43 56.51
CA MET A 1 -33.09 19.78 55.04
C MET A 1 -31.90 19.01 54.43
N ASP A 2 -32.26 18.07 53.62
CA ASP A 2 -31.39 17.06 53.03
C ASP A 2 -30.30 17.70 52.16
N HIS A 3 -29.06 17.45 52.54
CA HIS A 3 -27.87 17.65 51.71
C HIS A 3 -27.54 16.33 50.96
N THR A 4 -28.51 15.89 50.16
CA THR A 4 -28.32 14.69 49.36
C THR A 4 -27.92 15.07 47.93
N GLN A 5 -26.77 14.53 47.57
CA GLN A 5 -26.47 13.97 46.26
C GLN A 5 -26.25 14.92 45.07
N TYR A 6 -25.03 15.47 45.03
CA TYR A 6 -24.32 15.48 43.76
C TYR A 6 -23.18 14.47 43.85
N THR A 7 -23.52 13.19 43.79
CA THR A 7 -22.57 12.14 43.57
C THR A 7 -22.17 12.15 42.11
N THR A 8 -21.09 12.85 41.78
CA THR A 8 -20.27 12.43 40.65
C THR A 8 -19.82 11.02 40.96
N ASN A 9 -20.14 10.06 40.07
CA ASN A 9 -19.85 8.64 40.20
C ASN A 9 -18.45 8.44 40.81
N GLY A 10 -18.39 7.67 41.91
CA GLY A 10 -17.17 7.37 42.69
C GLY A 10 -16.18 6.44 41.99
N ALA A 11 -15.84 6.73 40.75
CA ALA A 11 -14.74 6.07 40.07
C ALA A 11 -13.42 6.70 40.56
N GLU A 12 -12.59 5.90 41.22
CA GLU A 12 -11.22 6.29 41.56
C GLU A 12 -10.52 6.86 40.35
N ARG A 13 -9.96 8.06 40.55
CA ARG A 13 -9.23 8.75 39.49
C ARG A 13 -8.00 7.95 39.09
N LYS A 14 -7.92 7.53 37.83
CA LYS A 14 -6.76 6.78 37.32
C LYS A 14 -5.50 7.64 37.41
N PRO A 15 -4.35 7.09 37.81
CA PRO A 15 -3.07 7.79 37.77
C PRO A 15 -2.80 8.40 36.38
N GLY A 16 -2.31 9.64 36.34
CA GLY A 16 -2.00 10.33 35.09
C GLY A 16 -3.17 11.09 34.44
N THR A 17 -4.40 11.02 34.97
CA THR A 17 -5.52 11.80 34.46
C THR A 17 -5.41 13.27 34.84
N HIS A 18 -5.63 14.16 33.87
CA HIS A 18 -5.61 15.62 34.09
C HIS A 18 -6.96 16.13 34.61
N LEU A 19 -6.93 17.31 35.26
CA LEU A 19 -8.17 17.97 35.70
C LEU A 19 -9.04 18.36 34.50
N THR A 20 -10.32 18.05 34.57
CA THR A 20 -11.34 18.45 33.56
C THR A 20 -11.80 19.90 33.84
N MET A 21 -12.60 20.46 32.92
CA MET A 21 -13.22 21.76 33.16
C MET A 21 -14.21 21.74 34.34
N GLU A 22 -14.87 20.59 34.55
CA GLU A 22 -15.79 20.35 35.68
C GLU A 22 -15.01 20.33 36.99
N ASP A 23 -13.88 19.61 37.07
CA ASP A 23 -12.99 19.60 38.21
C ASP A 23 -12.52 21.02 38.57
N ARG A 24 -12.16 21.82 37.57
CA ARG A 24 -11.76 23.22 37.75
C ARG A 24 -12.90 24.08 38.26
N GLY A 25 -14.13 23.82 37.79
CA GLY A 25 -15.34 24.46 38.32
C GLY A 25 -15.57 24.15 39.80
N ALA A 26 -15.41 22.88 40.18
CA ALA A 26 -15.51 22.43 41.58
C ALA A 26 -14.42 23.10 42.46
N ILE A 27 -13.16 23.16 41.98
CA ILE A 27 -12.08 23.89 42.67
C ILE A 27 -12.46 25.35 42.89
N GLN A 28 -13.01 26.04 41.88
CA GLN A 28 -13.41 27.45 42.00
C GLN A 28 -14.52 27.63 43.03
N ALA A 29 -15.54 26.80 43.03
CA ALA A 29 -16.64 26.84 43.98
C ALA A 29 -16.15 26.58 45.41
N MET A 30 -15.39 25.53 45.63
CA MET A 30 -14.90 25.19 46.97
C MET A 30 -13.92 26.23 47.52
N LYS A 31 -13.09 26.82 46.65
CA LYS A 31 -12.20 27.94 47.07
C LYS A 31 -12.97 29.19 47.50
N LYS A 32 -14.09 29.51 46.82
CA LYS A 32 -14.99 30.61 47.25
C LYS A 32 -15.65 30.32 48.61
N LEU A 33 -15.92 29.06 48.92
CA LEU A 33 -16.43 28.60 50.21
C LEU A 33 -15.37 28.47 51.31
N GLY A 34 -14.11 28.78 51.02
CA GLY A 34 -13.01 28.78 51.97
C GLY A 34 -12.37 27.42 52.25
N HIS A 35 -12.67 26.37 51.46
CA HIS A 35 -12.08 25.06 51.68
C HIS A 35 -10.54 25.06 51.46
N SER A 36 -9.86 24.26 52.27
CA SER A 36 -8.41 24.07 52.18
C SER A 36 -8.04 23.23 50.91
N ASN A 37 -6.80 23.42 50.41
CA ASN A 37 -6.33 22.62 49.27
C ASN A 37 -6.36 21.11 49.55
N ARG A 38 -6.14 20.67 50.79
CA ARG A 38 -6.25 19.28 51.20
C ARG A 38 -7.69 18.74 51.15
N ALA A 39 -8.68 19.58 51.54
CA ALA A 39 -10.09 19.20 51.46
C ALA A 39 -10.54 19.05 49.99
N ILE A 40 -10.15 20.01 49.15
CA ILE A 40 -10.44 19.96 47.70
C ILE A 40 -9.78 18.75 47.02
N ALA A 41 -8.52 18.45 47.39
CA ALA A 41 -7.79 17.31 46.87
C ALA A 41 -8.45 15.95 47.22
N ARG A 42 -8.94 15.83 48.48
CA ARG A 42 -9.73 14.64 48.90
C ARG A 42 -11.03 14.51 48.10
N TYR A 43 -11.75 15.60 47.90
CA TYR A 43 -12.99 15.62 47.15
C TYR A 43 -12.79 15.19 45.67
N LEU A 44 -11.70 15.64 45.02
CA LEU A 44 -11.38 15.36 43.63
C LEU A 44 -10.50 14.11 43.45
N HIS A 45 -10.23 13.37 44.52
CA HIS A 45 -9.37 12.17 44.51
C HIS A 45 -8.01 12.42 43.81
N CYS A 46 -7.33 13.53 44.16
CA CYS A 46 -6.04 13.90 43.61
C CYS A 46 -5.06 14.38 44.70
N ALA A 47 -3.78 14.54 44.34
CA ALA A 47 -2.79 15.02 45.25
C ALA A 47 -3.02 16.51 45.58
N PRO A 48 -2.75 16.97 46.85
CA PRO A 48 -2.83 18.37 47.20
C PRO A 48 -1.94 19.30 46.38
N SER A 49 -0.81 18.77 45.89
CA SER A 49 0.08 19.45 44.94
C SER A 49 -0.57 19.75 43.61
N THR A 50 -1.46 18.87 43.13
CA THR A 50 -2.25 19.07 41.90
C THR A 50 -3.13 20.32 42.04
N ILE A 51 -3.82 20.46 43.19
CA ILE A 51 -4.67 21.62 43.46
C ILE A 51 -3.80 22.90 43.59
N SER A 52 -2.67 22.83 44.30
CA SER A 52 -1.76 23.96 44.42
C SER A 52 -1.24 24.46 43.06
N ASN A 53 -0.84 23.52 42.19
CA ASN A 53 -0.38 23.84 40.83
C ASN A 53 -1.51 24.41 39.96
N GLU A 54 -2.73 23.90 40.08
CA GLU A 54 -3.89 24.39 39.34
C GLU A 54 -4.28 25.82 39.83
N LEU A 55 -4.24 26.07 41.13
CA LEU A 55 -4.50 27.39 41.67
C LEU A 55 -3.45 28.42 41.16
N LYS A 56 -2.18 28.04 41.08
CA LYS A 56 -1.14 28.90 40.47
C LYS A 56 -1.43 29.21 39.02
N ARG A 57 -1.89 28.23 38.24
CA ARG A 57 -2.26 28.41 36.84
C ARG A 57 -3.46 29.34 36.63
N GLY A 58 -4.51 29.14 37.41
CA GLY A 58 -5.77 29.85 37.24
C GLY A 58 -5.89 31.16 37.97
N THR A 59 -4.91 31.53 38.82
CA THR A 59 -4.88 32.82 39.52
C THR A 59 -4.00 33.81 38.73
N PRO A 60 -4.54 34.96 38.28
CA PRO A 60 -3.72 35.96 37.60
C PRO A 60 -2.64 36.53 38.51
N PRO A 61 -1.50 36.95 37.94
CA PRO A 61 -0.49 37.68 38.71
C PRO A 61 -1.09 39.01 39.25
N ARG A 62 -0.63 39.44 40.43
CA ARG A 62 -1.08 40.69 41.02
C ARG A 62 -0.44 41.87 40.27
N THR A 63 -1.25 42.70 39.65
CA THR A 63 -0.83 43.88 38.90
C THR A 63 -0.99 45.15 39.77
N GLY A 64 -0.14 45.36 40.74
CA GLY A 64 -0.16 46.55 41.59
C GLY A 64 -0.18 46.25 43.09
N SER A 65 0.14 47.24 43.90
CA SER A 65 0.25 47.13 45.36
C SER A 65 -1.08 47.35 46.08
N ARG A 66 -2.08 47.96 45.45
CA ARG A 66 -3.39 48.28 46.03
C ARG A 66 -4.50 47.41 45.43
N GLY A 67 -5.47 47.00 46.26
CA GLY A 67 -6.64 46.25 45.87
C GLY A 67 -6.64 44.77 46.32
N ARG A 68 -7.80 44.08 46.18
CA ARG A 68 -7.98 42.69 46.56
C ARG A 68 -7.16 41.77 45.63
N ALA A 69 -6.46 40.78 46.18
CA ALA A 69 -5.76 39.80 45.40
C ALA A 69 -6.73 39.03 44.43
N PRO A 70 -6.35 38.84 43.18
CA PRO A 70 -7.20 38.16 42.23
C PRO A 70 -7.47 36.71 42.68
N GLY A 71 -8.73 36.28 42.53
CA GLY A 71 -9.13 34.93 42.84
C GLY A 71 -8.84 33.95 41.72
N TYR A 72 -8.90 32.67 42.03
CA TYR A 72 -8.81 31.59 41.03
C TYR A 72 -9.99 31.62 40.06
N SER A 73 -9.70 31.40 38.77
CA SER A 73 -10.67 31.26 37.70
C SER A 73 -10.46 29.92 36.98
N ALA A 74 -11.51 29.09 36.93
CA ALA A 74 -11.52 27.82 36.24
C ALA A 74 -11.22 27.98 34.72
N LYS A 75 -11.83 29.01 34.09
CA LYS A 75 -11.60 29.32 32.66
C LYS A 75 -10.14 29.66 32.37
N ARG A 76 -9.51 30.46 33.22
CA ARG A 76 -8.09 30.81 33.10
C ARG A 76 -7.21 29.59 33.33
N GLY A 77 -7.50 28.76 34.33
CA GLY A 77 -6.77 27.53 34.62
C GLY A 77 -6.78 26.58 33.42
N ASP A 78 -7.94 26.42 32.79
CA ASP A 78 -8.10 25.58 31.58
C ASP A 78 -7.36 26.19 30.38
N ALA A 79 -7.46 27.50 30.16
CA ALA A 79 -6.78 28.14 29.04
C ALA A 79 -5.24 28.01 29.17
N VAL A 80 -4.68 28.29 30.36
CA VAL A 80 -3.25 28.14 30.62
C VAL A 80 -2.82 26.66 30.52
N TYR A 81 -3.65 25.73 31.00
CA TYR A 81 -3.39 24.30 30.84
C TYR A 81 -3.31 23.91 29.36
N LYS A 82 -4.28 24.32 28.55
CA LYS A 82 -4.30 24.04 27.11
C LYS A 82 -3.09 24.59 26.38
N GLU A 83 -2.71 25.82 26.72
CA GLU A 83 -1.51 26.46 26.15
C GLU A 83 -0.22 25.69 26.51
N ASN A 84 -0.05 25.37 27.81
CA ASN A 84 1.10 24.59 28.25
C ASN A 84 1.13 23.17 27.60
N ARG A 85 -0.04 22.57 27.31
CA ARG A 85 -0.13 21.29 26.63
C ARG A 85 0.29 21.36 25.19
N LYS A 86 0.03 22.46 24.48
CA LYS A 86 0.56 22.66 23.11
C LYS A 86 2.08 22.51 23.06
N ASN A 87 2.77 23.03 24.07
CA ASN A 87 4.22 23.00 24.16
C ASN A 87 4.78 21.68 24.74
N SER A 88 3.92 20.78 25.23
CA SER A 88 4.33 19.50 25.87
C SER A 88 4.46 18.32 24.90
N HIS A 89 4.15 18.52 23.62
CA HIS A 89 4.25 17.47 22.61
C HIS A 89 5.68 17.43 22.04
N LYS A 90 6.21 16.21 21.89
CA LYS A 90 7.39 16.04 21.04
C LYS A 90 7.04 16.53 19.63
N PRO A 91 7.92 17.29 18.97
CA PRO A 91 7.72 17.65 17.57
C PRO A 91 7.41 16.41 16.75
N HIS A 92 6.48 16.49 15.82
CA HIS A 92 6.19 15.38 14.93
C HIS A 92 7.47 15.00 14.18
N ARG A 93 7.84 13.71 14.21
CA ARG A 93 9.06 13.24 13.54
C ARG A 93 9.04 13.56 12.05
N ILE A 94 7.85 13.61 11.46
CA ILE A 94 7.65 13.90 10.05
C ILE A 94 8.13 15.31 9.66
N ASP A 95 8.04 16.29 10.56
CA ASP A 95 8.48 17.67 10.33
C ASP A 95 9.99 17.76 10.03
N LYS A 96 10.76 16.78 10.53
CA LYS A 96 12.21 16.65 10.29
C LYS A 96 12.55 15.84 9.04
N CYS A 97 11.54 15.31 8.34
CA CYS A 97 11.68 14.39 7.22
C CYS A 97 11.15 14.98 5.92
N THR A 98 11.14 16.31 5.77
CA THR A 98 10.48 17.02 4.66
C THR A 98 10.95 16.54 3.28
N SER A 99 12.25 16.41 3.06
CA SER A 99 12.82 15.94 1.77
C SER A 99 12.36 14.52 1.44
N PHE A 100 12.37 13.62 2.41
CA PHE A 100 11.88 12.26 2.24
C PHE A 100 10.38 12.23 1.93
N VAL A 101 9.59 13.01 2.65
CA VAL A 101 8.14 13.12 2.43
C VAL A 101 7.83 13.66 1.03
N GLN A 102 8.53 14.71 0.59
CA GLN A 102 8.35 15.28 -0.75
C GLN A 102 8.69 14.25 -1.83
N TRP A 103 9.79 13.53 -1.66
CA TRP A 103 10.17 12.44 -2.57
C TRP A 103 9.09 11.35 -2.62
N VAL A 104 8.56 10.89 -1.47
CA VAL A 104 7.46 9.92 -1.42
C VAL A 104 6.23 10.43 -2.17
N VAL A 105 5.84 11.69 -1.97
CA VAL A 105 4.70 12.30 -2.66
C VAL A 105 4.92 12.29 -4.18
N THR A 106 6.12 12.62 -4.62
CA THR A 106 6.48 12.57 -6.05
C THR A 106 6.36 11.17 -6.59
N GLN A 107 6.99 10.17 -5.97
CA GLN A 107 6.94 8.77 -6.43
C GLN A 107 5.51 8.22 -6.51
N VAL A 108 4.67 8.54 -5.53
CA VAL A 108 3.26 8.11 -5.54
C VAL A 108 2.48 8.76 -6.70
N ARG A 109 2.75 10.03 -7.02
CA ARG A 109 2.03 10.77 -8.08
C ARG A 109 2.51 10.45 -9.48
N THR A 110 3.83 10.42 -9.68
CA THR A 110 4.43 10.19 -11.02
C THR A 110 4.49 8.72 -11.34
N GLU A 111 5.18 7.94 -10.51
CA GLU A 111 5.49 6.53 -10.76
C GLU A 111 4.43 5.57 -10.22
N LYS A 112 3.38 6.07 -9.58
CA LYS A 112 2.30 5.26 -8.99
C LYS A 112 2.78 4.22 -7.97
N TRP A 113 3.91 4.48 -7.32
CA TRP A 113 4.43 3.61 -6.26
C TRP A 113 3.50 3.60 -5.05
N SER A 114 3.46 2.49 -4.33
CA SER A 114 2.82 2.47 -3.02
C SER A 114 3.72 3.14 -1.96
N ILE A 115 3.14 3.68 -0.91
CA ILE A 115 3.92 4.24 0.21
C ILE A 115 4.89 3.19 0.80
N ASP A 116 4.48 1.91 0.86
CA ASP A 116 5.35 0.82 1.34
C ASP A 116 6.55 0.60 0.42
N ALA A 117 6.33 0.63 -0.90
CA ALA A 117 7.40 0.54 -1.90
C ALA A 117 8.40 1.70 -1.75
N CYS A 118 7.91 2.94 -1.61
CA CYS A 118 8.76 4.12 -1.40
C CYS A 118 9.67 3.95 -0.17
N VAL A 119 9.09 3.59 0.98
CA VAL A 119 9.86 3.43 2.23
C VAL A 119 10.87 2.32 2.11
N GLY A 120 10.49 1.18 1.55
CA GLY A 120 11.35 0.01 1.42
C GLY A 120 12.51 0.24 0.44
N TYR A 121 12.20 0.80 -0.72
CA TYR A 121 13.21 1.15 -1.75
C TYR A 121 14.22 2.18 -1.23
N ALA A 122 13.71 3.24 -0.58
CA ALA A 122 14.59 4.27 -0.02
C ALA A 122 15.55 3.71 1.04
N ARG A 123 15.11 2.74 1.86
CA ARG A 123 15.95 2.06 2.84
C ARG A 123 16.98 1.15 2.18
N LYS A 124 16.54 0.31 1.25
CA LYS A 124 17.41 -0.61 0.51
C LYS A 124 18.55 0.15 -0.15
N ASN A 125 18.23 1.24 -0.83
CA ASN A 125 19.21 2.03 -1.59
C ASN A 125 19.85 3.17 -0.78
N LYS A 126 19.58 3.26 0.54
CA LYS A 126 20.13 4.29 1.44
C LYS A 126 19.98 5.72 0.90
N LEU A 127 18.83 6.04 0.27
CA LEU A 127 18.58 7.34 -0.35
C LEU A 127 18.52 8.48 0.65
N PHE A 128 18.12 8.19 1.88
CA PHE A 128 18.04 9.15 2.98
C PHE A 128 18.61 8.54 4.26
N PRO A 129 19.20 9.36 5.16
CA PRO A 129 19.58 8.91 6.50
C PRO A 129 18.36 8.41 7.28
N GLU A 130 18.51 7.35 8.09
CA GLU A 130 17.38 6.75 8.83
C GLU A 130 16.67 7.72 9.76
N GLU A 131 17.40 8.67 10.37
CA GLU A 131 16.81 9.71 11.20
C GLU A 131 15.96 10.72 10.41
N LYS A 132 16.15 10.81 9.09
CA LYS A 132 15.39 11.65 8.15
C LYS A 132 14.26 10.89 7.45
N MET A 133 13.99 9.66 7.87
CA MET A 133 12.91 8.83 7.34
C MET A 133 11.86 8.52 8.42
N VAL A 134 10.64 8.29 7.97
CA VAL A 134 9.55 7.74 8.80
C VAL A 134 9.09 6.40 8.25
N CYS A 135 8.42 5.60 9.08
CA CYS A 135 7.91 4.29 8.64
C CYS A 135 6.62 4.44 7.82
N THR A 136 6.32 3.40 7.04
CA THR A 136 5.11 3.28 6.21
C THR A 136 3.83 3.63 6.97
N LYS A 137 3.67 3.12 8.22
CA LYS A 137 2.48 3.38 9.04
C LYS A 137 2.33 4.88 9.38
N THR A 138 3.42 5.57 9.68
CA THR A 138 3.39 7.02 9.96
C THR A 138 2.89 7.78 8.73
N LEU A 139 3.42 7.48 7.53
CA LEU A 139 2.99 8.14 6.30
C LEU A 139 1.50 7.90 6.01
N TYR A 140 1.01 6.67 6.15
CA TYR A 140 -0.43 6.41 5.99
C TYR A 140 -1.29 7.18 6.99
N ASN A 141 -0.89 7.26 8.26
CA ASN A 141 -1.61 8.02 9.27
C ASN A 141 -1.67 9.51 8.91
N GLU A 142 -0.57 10.08 8.41
CA GLU A 142 -0.52 11.49 8.01
C GLU A 142 -1.35 11.77 6.75
N VAL A 143 -1.39 10.85 5.79
CA VAL A 143 -2.30 10.93 4.63
C VAL A 143 -3.76 10.89 5.10
N TRP A 144 -4.12 9.98 5.99
CA TRP A 144 -5.49 9.87 6.52
C TRP A 144 -5.87 11.05 7.41
N GLY A 145 -4.92 11.63 8.11
CA GLY A 145 -5.09 12.86 8.90
C GLY A 145 -5.20 14.14 8.06
N GLY A 146 -4.95 14.06 6.74
CA GLY A 146 -4.94 15.23 5.85
C GLY A 146 -3.73 16.17 6.08
N ASN A 147 -2.68 15.66 6.71
CA ASN A 147 -1.49 16.45 7.04
C ASN A 147 -0.43 16.46 5.93
N LEU A 148 -0.60 15.62 4.91
CA LEU A 148 0.25 15.59 3.72
C LEU A 148 -0.51 16.13 2.52
N SER A 149 0.23 16.62 1.53
CA SER A 149 -0.34 17.05 0.25
C SER A 149 -0.91 15.90 -0.59
N LEU A 150 -0.75 14.63 -0.15
CA LEU A 150 -1.22 13.43 -0.81
C LEU A 150 -2.63 13.08 -0.33
N ASN A 151 -3.56 12.87 -1.27
CA ASN A 151 -4.92 12.43 -0.97
C ASN A 151 -4.99 10.89 -0.94
N ILE A 152 -5.91 10.33 -0.14
CA ILE A 152 -6.19 8.89 -0.08
C ILE A 152 -6.54 8.32 -1.47
N LEU A 153 -7.25 9.09 -2.30
CA LEU A 153 -7.64 8.67 -3.66
C LEU A 153 -6.45 8.57 -4.64
N GLU A 154 -5.35 9.23 -4.34
CA GLU A 154 -4.11 9.16 -5.15
C GLU A 154 -3.31 7.88 -4.84
N LEU A 155 -3.64 7.18 -3.73
CA LEU A 155 -2.96 5.94 -3.35
C LEU A 155 -3.36 4.79 -4.30
N PRO A 156 -2.38 3.99 -4.77
CA PRO A 156 -2.68 2.80 -5.54
C PRO A 156 -3.63 1.86 -4.77
N GLU A 157 -4.68 1.39 -5.45
CA GLU A 157 -5.65 0.43 -4.90
C GLU A 157 -6.55 0.94 -3.75
N ALA A 158 -6.61 2.25 -3.48
CA ALA A 158 -7.43 2.83 -2.42
C ALA A 158 -8.93 2.45 -2.54
N ILE A 159 -9.42 2.18 -3.74
CA ILE A 159 -10.83 1.82 -4.00
C ILE A 159 -10.90 0.50 -4.78
N LYS A 160 -10.92 -0.62 -4.05
CA LYS A 160 -11.25 -1.94 -4.64
C LYS A 160 -12.68 -2.34 -4.32
N ARG A 161 -13.52 -2.53 -5.34
CA ARG A 161 -14.83 -3.17 -5.18
C ARG A 161 -14.65 -4.69 -5.00
N LYS A 162 -15.32 -5.28 -3.99
CA LYS A 162 -15.41 -6.74 -3.85
C LYS A 162 -16.12 -7.32 -5.08
N LYS A 163 -15.46 -8.24 -5.79
CA LYS A 163 -16.07 -8.98 -6.89
C LYS A 163 -16.93 -10.12 -6.32
N HIS A 164 -18.17 -10.26 -6.80
CA HIS A 164 -18.96 -11.47 -6.57
C HIS A 164 -18.41 -12.61 -7.43
N HIS A 165 -18.11 -13.75 -6.82
CA HIS A 165 -17.77 -14.98 -7.53
C HIS A 165 -19.00 -15.53 -8.23
N LYS A 166 -18.88 -15.83 -9.53
CA LYS A 166 -19.86 -16.64 -10.28
C LYS A 166 -19.42 -18.09 -10.19
N SER A 167 -20.39 -19.00 -10.04
CA SER A 167 -20.15 -20.44 -10.04
C SER A 167 -19.54 -20.92 -11.36
N PRO A 168 -18.64 -21.91 -11.35
CA PRO A 168 -17.95 -22.38 -12.55
C PRO A 168 -18.89 -23.15 -13.48
N VAL A 169 -18.77 -22.91 -14.78
CA VAL A 169 -19.40 -23.69 -15.83
C VAL A 169 -18.49 -24.86 -16.19
N LYS A 170 -19.00 -26.08 -16.12
CA LYS A 170 -18.25 -27.30 -16.41
C LYS A 170 -18.06 -27.50 -17.93
N ARG A 171 -16.85 -27.75 -18.34
CA ARG A 171 -16.26 -28.46 -19.51
C ARG A 171 -15.24 -27.63 -20.27
N LYS A 172 -13.99 -28.12 -20.34
CA LYS A 172 -13.04 -27.78 -21.41
C LYS A 172 -12.08 -28.92 -21.66
N LYS A 173 -11.66 -29.05 -22.92
CA LYS A 173 -10.64 -29.97 -23.43
C LYS A 173 -9.27 -29.46 -22.98
N VAL A 174 -8.38 -30.34 -22.59
CA VAL A 174 -6.96 -30.01 -22.34
C VAL A 174 -6.23 -30.12 -23.67
N TYR A 175 -5.46 -29.08 -24.05
CA TYR A 175 -4.82 -28.99 -25.36
C TYR A 175 -3.39 -29.55 -25.40
N GLY A 176 -2.75 -29.84 -24.28
CA GLY A 176 -1.37 -30.35 -24.25
C GLY A 176 -1.00 -30.92 -22.89
N THR A 177 0.28 -30.88 -22.52
CA THR A 177 0.82 -31.41 -21.26
C THR A 177 0.16 -30.74 -20.04
N SER A 178 -0.33 -31.57 -19.11
CA SER A 178 -0.98 -31.05 -17.89
C SER A 178 0.02 -30.33 -17.00
N ILE A 179 -0.49 -29.32 -16.25
CA ILE A 179 0.27 -28.66 -15.19
C ILE A 179 0.76 -29.65 -14.11
N ASP A 180 0.13 -30.79 -13.94
CA ASP A 180 0.53 -31.83 -12.98
C ASP A 180 1.90 -32.43 -13.32
N GLU A 181 2.30 -32.40 -14.60
CA GLU A 181 3.60 -32.87 -15.07
C GLU A 181 4.70 -31.80 -14.96
N ARG A 182 4.33 -30.59 -14.50
CA ARG A 182 5.26 -29.46 -14.37
C ARG A 182 6.20 -29.69 -13.17
N PRO A 183 7.53 -29.48 -13.33
CA PRO A 183 8.49 -29.63 -12.25
C PRO A 183 8.17 -28.70 -11.05
N GLU A 184 8.33 -29.20 -9.83
CA GLU A 184 8.10 -28.43 -8.59
C GLU A 184 8.95 -27.16 -8.47
N ILE A 185 10.12 -27.13 -9.13
CA ILE A 185 11.01 -25.95 -9.15
C ILE A 185 10.29 -24.71 -9.69
N VAL A 186 9.33 -24.89 -10.61
CA VAL A 186 8.53 -23.80 -11.17
C VAL A 186 7.65 -23.17 -10.11
N ASP A 187 7.12 -23.95 -9.16
CA ASP A 187 6.27 -23.45 -8.08
C ASP A 187 7.06 -22.86 -6.92
N SER A 188 8.27 -23.35 -6.70
CA SER A 188 9.18 -22.80 -5.67
C SER A 188 9.68 -21.39 -6.01
N ARG A 189 9.65 -21.00 -7.30
CA ARG A 189 10.12 -19.69 -7.81
C ARG A 189 11.58 -19.41 -7.44
N THR A 190 12.38 -20.43 -7.37
CA THR A 190 13.81 -20.31 -7.04
C THR A 190 14.68 -20.13 -8.28
N GLU A 191 14.16 -20.50 -9.44
CA GLU A 191 14.82 -20.41 -10.74
C GLU A 191 14.11 -19.43 -11.66
N GLU A 192 14.86 -18.72 -12.51
CA GLU A 192 14.35 -17.86 -13.57
C GLU A 192 14.03 -18.66 -14.84
N GLY A 193 13.24 -18.05 -15.73
CA GLY A 193 12.86 -18.61 -17.02
C GLY A 193 11.54 -19.36 -17.02
N HIS A 194 10.78 -19.28 -15.95
CA HIS A 194 9.45 -19.91 -15.86
C HIS A 194 8.33 -18.87 -15.96
N TRP A 195 7.50 -18.99 -16.99
CA TRP A 195 6.53 -17.98 -17.36
C TRP A 195 5.07 -18.46 -17.22
N GLU A 196 4.20 -17.51 -16.95
CA GLU A 196 2.73 -17.68 -17.05
C GLU A 196 2.23 -16.81 -18.20
N GLY A 197 1.50 -17.42 -19.15
CA GLY A 197 0.92 -16.74 -20.30
C GLY A 197 -0.60 -16.57 -20.19
N ASP A 198 -1.14 -15.42 -20.64
CA ASP A 198 -2.58 -15.13 -20.67
C ASP A 198 -2.89 -14.09 -21.76
N THR A 199 -4.17 -13.86 -22.05
CA THR A 199 -4.62 -12.82 -22.96
C THR A 199 -5.53 -11.82 -22.28
N VAL A 200 -5.29 -10.54 -22.53
CA VAL A 200 -6.08 -9.43 -21.97
C VAL A 200 -6.96 -8.82 -23.06
N VAL A 201 -8.28 -8.97 -22.93
CA VAL A 201 -9.29 -8.53 -23.89
C VAL A 201 -9.83 -7.16 -23.50
N GLY A 202 -9.95 -6.23 -24.44
CA GLY A 202 -10.59 -4.92 -24.26
C GLY A 202 -12.10 -5.00 -24.19
N LYS A 203 -12.77 -4.81 -25.30
CA LYS A 203 -14.20 -5.07 -25.48
C LYS A 203 -14.43 -6.55 -25.75
N ARG A 204 -15.62 -7.04 -25.40
CA ARG A 204 -16.00 -8.43 -25.63
C ARG A 204 -16.77 -8.64 -26.94
N ASN A 205 -16.37 -7.95 -28.01
CA ASN A 205 -16.98 -8.10 -29.33
C ASN A 205 -16.31 -9.16 -30.23
N GLY A 206 -15.15 -9.68 -29.82
CA GLY A 206 -14.48 -10.81 -30.48
C GLY A 206 -13.71 -10.50 -31.76
N ILE A 207 -13.63 -9.23 -32.18
CA ILE A 207 -13.08 -8.81 -33.49
C ILE A 207 -11.89 -7.85 -33.35
N GLU A 208 -11.48 -7.50 -32.16
CA GLU A 208 -10.41 -6.52 -31.94
C GLU A 208 -9.10 -7.20 -31.50
N SER A 209 -8.02 -6.44 -31.60
CA SER A 209 -6.72 -6.79 -31.02
C SER A 209 -6.87 -7.15 -29.54
N VAL A 210 -6.00 -8.02 -29.06
CA VAL A 210 -5.87 -8.37 -27.66
C VAL A 210 -4.42 -8.23 -27.24
N ILE A 211 -4.15 -8.24 -25.95
CA ILE A 211 -2.79 -8.19 -25.42
C ILE A 211 -2.40 -9.59 -24.95
N LEU A 212 -1.39 -10.20 -25.57
CA LEU A 212 -0.69 -11.35 -25.02
C LEU A 212 0.17 -10.87 -23.87
N THR A 213 0.08 -11.53 -22.73
CA THR A 213 0.85 -11.19 -21.53
C THR A 213 1.66 -12.40 -21.07
N LEU A 214 2.93 -12.18 -20.79
CA LEU A 214 3.83 -13.17 -20.24
C LEU A 214 4.40 -12.63 -18.93
N LEU A 215 4.33 -13.42 -17.86
CA LEU A 215 4.86 -13.05 -16.55
C LEU A 215 5.91 -14.08 -16.13
N GLU A 216 7.13 -13.62 -15.91
CA GLU A 216 8.19 -14.44 -15.31
C GLU A 216 7.91 -14.63 -13.81
N LYS A 217 7.98 -15.87 -13.31
CA LYS A 217 7.48 -16.22 -11.97
C LYS A 217 8.37 -15.76 -10.83
N LYS A 218 9.68 -15.71 -10.99
CA LYS A 218 10.66 -15.35 -9.95
C LYS A 218 10.89 -13.84 -9.90
N THR A 219 11.28 -13.25 -11.00
CA THR A 219 11.55 -11.81 -11.12
C THR A 219 10.29 -10.96 -11.16
N GLN A 220 9.16 -11.58 -11.55
CA GLN A 220 7.88 -10.93 -11.81
C GLN A 220 7.96 -9.92 -12.97
N ASN A 221 8.92 -10.10 -13.87
CA ASN A 221 8.99 -9.32 -15.10
C ASN A 221 7.78 -9.61 -15.99
N TYR A 222 7.21 -8.57 -16.57
CA TYR A 222 5.95 -8.65 -17.28
C TYR A 222 6.09 -8.12 -18.70
N ILE A 223 5.86 -8.99 -19.68
CA ILE A 223 5.85 -8.66 -21.09
C ILE A 223 4.40 -8.51 -21.54
N ALA A 224 4.09 -7.49 -22.30
CA ALA A 224 2.78 -7.26 -22.89
C ALA A 224 2.93 -6.93 -24.39
N ILE A 225 2.31 -7.74 -25.24
CA ILE A 225 2.41 -7.63 -26.69
C ILE A 225 1.00 -7.51 -27.27
N ARG A 226 0.74 -6.48 -28.07
CA ARG A 226 -0.49 -6.39 -28.84
C ARG A 226 -0.47 -7.39 -29.97
N ILE A 227 -1.53 -8.21 -30.08
CA ILE A 227 -1.72 -9.18 -31.15
C ILE A 227 -3.06 -8.91 -31.86
N PRO A 228 -3.16 -9.21 -33.18
CA PRO A 228 -4.29 -8.77 -34.01
C PRO A 228 -5.64 -9.42 -33.67
N GLY A 229 -5.64 -10.40 -32.78
CA GLY A 229 -6.88 -11.07 -32.35
C GLY A 229 -6.62 -12.16 -31.33
N LYS A 230 -7.70 -12.68 -30.72
CA LYS A 230 -7.64 -13.78 -29.76
C LYS A 230 -7.62 -15.14 -30.49
N THR A 231 -6.57 -15.38 -31.28
CA THR A 231 -6.42 -16.60 -32.10
C THR A 231 -5.11 -17.31 -31.78
N SER A 232 -5.06 -18.61 -32.03
CA SER A 232 -3.84 -19.41 -31.86
C SER A 232 -2.71 -18.95 -32.77
N GLU A 233 -3.02 -18.61 -34.00
CA GLU A 233 -2.06 -18.06 -34.95
C GLU A 233 -1.41 -16.77 -34.47
N ALA A 234 -2.22 -15.80 -33.98
CA ALA A 234 -1.70 -14.52 -33.50
C ALA A 234 -0.77 -14.68 -32.28
N VAL A 235 -1.11 -15.61 -31.37
CA VAL A 235 -0.28 -15.94 -30.19
C VAL A 235 1.04 -16.59 -30.63
N ASN A 236 0.99 -17.58 -31.54
CA ASN A 236 2.19 -18.25 -32.01
C ASN A 236 3.11 -17.30 -32.79
N THR A 237 2.56 -16.41 -33.65
CA THR A 237 3.34 -15.38 -34.35
C THR A 237 4.03 -14.42 -33.38
N ALA A 238 3.39 -14.05 -32.28
CA ALA A 238 4.03 -13.22 -31.25
C ALA A 238 5.20 -13.96 -30.57
N MET A 239 5.05 -15.25 -30.31
CA MET A 239 6.15 -16.07 -29.74
C MET A 239 7.27 -16.30 -30.74
N GLU A 240 6.98 -16.43 -32.03
CA GLU A 240 7.99 -16.51 -33.08
C GLU A 240 8.85 -15.24 -33.14
N ARG A 241 8.23 -14.07 -33.05
CA ARG A 241 8.97 -12.78 -32.95
C ARG A 241 9.87 -12.73 -31.73
N LEU A 242 9.39 -13.16 -30.57
CA LEU A 242 10.23 -13.26 -29.38
C LEU A 242 11.38 -14.24 -29.57
N HIS A 243 11.14 -15.37 -30.25
CA HIS A 243 12.22 -16.30 -30.57
C HIS A 243 13.26 -15.68 -31.53
N GLU A 244 12.84 -14.92 -32.53
CA GLU A 244 13.75 -14.18 -33.41
C GLU A 244 14.58 -13.14 -32.64
N GLU A 245 13.96 -12.45 -31.68
CA GLU A 245 14.64 -11.44 -30.84
C GLU A 245 15.69 -12.05 -29.90
N PHE A 246 15.36 -13.14 -29.21
CA PHE A 246 16.27 -13.81 -28.25
C PHE A 246 17.22 -14.83 -28.91
N GLY A 247 16.94 -15.24 -30.15
CA GLY A 247 17.75 -16.20 -30.90
C GLY A 247 18.02 -17.51 -30.12
N GLU A 248 19.26 -17.95 -30.12
CA GLU A 248 19.69 -19.20 -29.43
C GLU A 248 19.48 -19.16 -27.91
N LYS A 249 19.34 -17.98 -27.32
CA LYS A 249 19.10 -17.79 -25.88
C LYS A 249 17.62 -17.97 -25.49
N PHE A 250 16.72 -18.09 -26.47
CA PHE A 250 15.27 -18.19 -26.22
C PHE A 250 14.92 -19.29 -25.20
N SER A 251 15.44 -20.50 -25.38
CA SER A 251 15.16 -21.62 -24.48
C SER A 251 15.71 -21.45 -23.05
N GLN A 252 16.72 -20.59 -22.88
CA GLN A 252 17.28 -20.26 -21.57
C GLN A 252 16.43 -19.23 -20.85
N VAL A 253 15.87 -18.26 -21.60
CA VAL A 253 14.97 -17.21 -21.09
C VAL A 253 13.56 -17.76 -20.89
N PHE A 254 13.07 -18.59 -21.80
CA PHE A 254 11.73 -19.19 -21.76
C PHE A 254 11.83 -20.71 -21.58
N LYS A 255 12.27 -21.17 -20.40
CA LYS A 255 12.39 -22.60 -20.07
C LYS A 255 11.04 -23.30 -20.06
N THR A 256 10.06 -22.69 -19.39
CA THR A 256 8.69 -23.20 -19.36
C THR A 256 7.67 -22.07 -19.48
N ILE A 257 6.56 -22.34 -20.15
CA ILE A 257 5.43 -21.41 -20.18
C ILE A 257 4.15 -22.18 -19.77
N THR A 258 3.45 -21.67 -18.77
CA THR A 258 2.17 -22.20 -18.32
C THR A 258 1.03 -21.32 -18.80
N VAL A 259 0.10 -21.89 -19.57
CA VAL A 259 -1.06 -21.17 -20.13
C VAL A 259 -2.38 -21.79 -19.65
N ASP A 260 -3.51 -21.12 -19.91
CA ASP A 260 -4.82 -21.74 -19.69
C ASP A 260 -5.26 -22.59 -20.90
N ASN A 261 -6.40 -23.27 -20.74
CA ASN A 261 -7.05 -24.00 -21.82
C ASN A 261 -7.96 -23.09 -22.67
N GLY A 262 -7.50 -21.88 -23.01
CA GLY A 262 -8.16 -21.01 -23.97
C GLY A 262 -7.99 -21.50 -25.41
N ALA A 263 -8.96 -21.23 -26.29
CA ALA A 263 -8.84 -21.60 -27.70
C ALA A 263 -7.64 -20.94 -28.39
N GLU A 264 -7.22 -19.78 -27.91
CA GLU A 264 -6.04 -19.05 -28.36
C GLU A 264 -4.71 -19.76 -28.06
N PHE A 265 -4.72 -20.73 -27.15
CA PHE A 265 -3.55 -21.55 -26.81
C PHE A 265 -3.66 -23.00 -27.36
N ALA A 266 -4.65 -23.28 -28.22
CA ALA A 266 -4.90 -24.64 -28.70
C ALA A 266 -3.66 -25.29 -29.37
N ASP A 267 -2.90 -24.50 -30.13
CA ASP A 267 -1.71 -24.99 -30.86
C ASP A 267 -0.40 -24.45 -30.20
N PHE A 268 -0.47 -23.96 -28.98
CA PHE A 268 0.66 -23.30 -28.31
C PHE A 268 1.84 -24.26 -28.02
N ALA A 269 1.59 -25.56 -27.97
CA ALA A 269 2.64 -26.58 -27.88
C ALA A 269 3.62 -26.55 -29.07
N GLN A 270 3.29 -25.88 -30.18
CA GLN A 270 4.22 -25.72 -31.31
C GLN A 270 5.50 -24.96 -30.96
N ILE A 271 5.47 -24.07 -29.94
CA ILE A 271 6.66 -23.36 -29.49
C ILE A 271 7.69 -24.28 -28.82
N GLU A 272 7.34 -25.50 -28.44
CA GLU A 272 8.29 -26.47 -27.88
C GLU A 272 9.41 -26.85 -28.88
N LYS A 273 9.21 -26.63 -30.17
CA LYS A 273 10.26 -26.72 -31.20
C LYS A 273 11.46 -25.80 -30.94
N TYR A 274 11.28 -24.74 -30.17
CA TYR A 274 12.31 -23.78 -29.79
C TYR A 274 13.00 -24.12 -28.44
N GLY A 275 12.76 -25.30 -27.88
CA GLY A 275 13.36 -25.77 -26.63
C GLY A 275 12.63 -25.35 -25.34
N THR A 276 11.51 -24.65 -25.46
CA THR A 276 10.62 -24.29 -24.34
C THR A 276 9.68 -25.46 -24.01
N LYS A 277 9.29 -25.65 -22.75
CA LYS A 277 8.24 -26.59 -22.36
C LYS A 277 6.93 -25.87 -22.05
N VAL A 278 5.82 -26.39 -22.55
CA VAL A 278 4.49 -25.79 -22.38
C VAL A 278 3.62 -26.65 -21.46
N TYR A 279 3.01 -26.02 -20.47
CA TYR A 279 2.06 -26.67 -19.57
C TYR A 279 0.70 -25.98 -19.60
N PHE A 280 -0.35 -26.75 -19.50
CA PHE A 280 -1.73 -26.27 -19.49
C PHE A 280 -2.33 -26.38 -18.09
N ALA A 281 -2.79 -25.27 -17.56
CA ALA A 281 -3.49 -25.23 -16.27
C ALA A 281 -4.83 -25.95 -16.35
N HIS A 282 -5.32 -26.45 -15.21
CA HIS A 282 -6.63 -27.07 -15.18
C HIS A 282 -7.75 -26.08 -15.56
N PRO A 283 -8.79 -26.52 -16.21
CA PRO A 283 -9.95 -25.68 -16.49
C PRO A 283 -10.55 -25.12 -15.20
N TYR A 284 -10.81 -23.80 -15.18
CA TYR A 284 -11.41 -23.07 -14.05
C TYR A 284 -10.55 -22.93 -12.78
N THR A 285 -9.27 -23.22 -12.82
CA THR A 285 -8.33 -23.12 -11.71
C THR A 285 -7.47 -21.86 -11.79
N SER A 286 -8.10 -20.70 -11.74
CA SER A 286 -7.39 -19.40 -11.84
C SER A 286 -6.30 -19.21 -10.77
N TRP A 287 -6.39 -19.96 -9.65
CA TRP A 287 -5.36 -19.92 -8.59
C TRP A 287 -4.01 -20.53 -9.02
N GLU A 288 -3.99 -21.42 -10.01
CA GLU A 288 -2.75 -22.00 -10.57
C GLU A 288 -1.91 -20.95 -11.32
N ARG A 289 -2.54 -19.83 -11.74
CA ARG A 289 -1.91 -18.68 -12.40
C ARG A 289 -2.24 -17.35 -11.70
N ALA A 290 -2.30 -17.38 -10.37
CA ALA A 290 -2.72 -16.25 -9.56
C ALA A 290 -1.82 -15.01 -9.71
N GLN A 291 -0.54 -15.21 -10.05
CA GLN A 291 0.40 -14.11 -10.29
C GLN A 291 0.04 -13.36 -11.58
N ASN A 292 -0.22 -14.08 -12.67
CA ASN A 292 -0.59 -13.46 -13.94
C ASN A 292 -1.93 -12.71 -13.83
N GLU A 293 -2.95 -13.33 -13.19
CA GLU A 293 -4.23 -12.65 -12.95
C GLU A 293 -4.04 -11.33 -12.19
N ARG A 294 -3.15 -11.32 -11.17
CA ARG A 294 -2.81 -10.11 -10.42
C ARG A 294 -2.16 -9.05 -11.31
N HIS A 295 -1.19 -9.43 -12.15
CA HIS A 295 -0.47 -8.49 -13.03
C HIS A 295 -1.39 -7.96 -14.14
N ASN A 296 -2.23 -8.81 -14.73
CA ASN A 296 -3.28 -8.38 -15.64
C ASN A 296 -4.24 -7.37 -14.95
N GLY A 297 -4.50 -7.56 -13.65
CA GLY A 297 -5.23 -6.59 -12.84
C GLY A 297 -4.50 -5.26 -12.64
N LEU A 298 -3.16 -5.25 -12.61
CA LEU A 298 -2.36 -4.04 -12.56
C LEU A 298 -2.32 -3.34 -13.93
N LEU A 299 -2.15 -4.09 -15.02
CA LEU A 299 -2.23 -3.57 -16.40
C LEU A 299 -3.53 -2.82 -16.64
N ARG A 300 -4.64 -3.25 -16.01
CA ARG A 300 -5.94 -2.59 -16.12
C ARG A 300 -6.00 -1.15 -15.57
N ARG A 301 -4.96 -0.67 -14.93
CA ARG A 301 -4.81 0.74 -14.54
C ARG A 301 -4.52 1.62 -15.77
N TYR A 302 -3.83 1.06 -16.75
CA TYR A 302 -3.40 1.73 -17.99
C TYR A 302 -4.33 1.38 -19.15
N VAL A 303 -4.76 0.12 -19.21
CA VAL A 303 -5.67 -0.40 -20.23
C VAL A 303 -6.98 -0.84 -19.58
N PRO A 304 -7.94 0.06 -19.32
CA PRO A 304 -9.16 -0.25 -18.57
C PRO A 304 -10.04 -1.28 -19.28
N LYS A 305 -10.74 -2.10 -18.49
CA LYS A 305 -11.65 -3.11 -19.01
C LYS A 305 -12.85 -2.45 -19.70
N GLY A 306 -13.21 -2.96 -20.90
CA GLY A 306 -14.34 -2.45 -21.67
C GLY A 306 -13.96 -1.31 -22.64
N ILE A 307 -12.72 -0.84 -22.59
CA ILE A 307 -12.14 0.05 -23.60
C ILE A 307 -11.54 -0.82 -24.70
N SER A 308 -11.67 -0.41 -25.96
CA SER A 308 -11.07 -1.10 -27.10
C SER A 308 -9.54 -1.05 -27.04
N ILE A 309 -8.88 -2.16 -27.33
CA ILE A 309 -7.42 -2.23 -27.43
C ILE A 309 -6.93 -1.39 -28.62
N GLU A 310 -7.76 -1.20 -29.65
CA GLU A 310 -7.42 -0.35 -30.80
C GLU A 310 -7.18 1.13 -30.44
N ASN A 311 -7.62 1.55 -29.25
CA ASN A 311 -7.37 2.91 -28.75
C ASN A 311 -5.96 3.11 -28.17
N PHE A 312 -5.16 2.04 -28.09
CA PHE A 312 -3.81 2.06 -27.54
C PHE A 312 -2.83 1.65 -28.64
N SER A 313 -1.76 2.41 -28.79
CA SER A 313 -0.66 2.04 -29.67
C SER A 313 0.17 0.90 -29.06
N ASP A 314 1.08 0.33 -29.82
CA ASP A 314 2.01 -0.68 -29.33
C ASP A 314 2.94 -0.06 -28.26
N GLU A 315 3.33 1.23 -28.46
CA GLU A 315 4.11 1.99 -27.49
C GLU A 315 3.37 2.24 -26.18
N ASP A 316 2.04 2.51 -26.22
CA ASP A 316 1.23 2.66 -25.00
C ASP A 316 1.20 1.37 -24.16
N ILE A 317 1.12 0.23 -24.86
CA ILE A 317 1.09 -1.09 -24.20
C ILE A 317 2.45 -1.45 -23.63
N LEU A 318 3.53 -1.18 -24.38
CA LEU A 318 4.90 -1.36 -23.93
C LEU A 318 5.18 -0.48 -22.71
N TRP A 319 4.87 0.82 -22.80
CA TRP A 319 5.01 1.73 -21.68
C TRP A 319 4.24 1.28 -20.43
N ALA A 320 3.04 0.73 -20.61
CA ALA A 320 2.26 0.19 -19.49
C ALA A 320 2.94 -1.03 -18.82
N ALA A 321 3.60 -1.89 -19.61
CA ALA A 321 4.38 -3.01 -19.10
C ALA A 321 5.63 -2.51 -18.35
N ASP A 322 6.37 -1.56 -18.91
CA ASP A 322 7.56 -0.94 -18.31
C ASP A 322 7.21 -0.25 -16.97
N ALA A 323 6.10 0.49 -16.95
CA ALA A 323 5.60 1.11 -15.73
C ALA A 323 5.25 0.07 -14.63
N LEU A 324 4.88 -1.16 -14.99
CA LEU A 324 4.70 -2.25 -14.03
C LEU A 324 6.03 -2.89 -13.60
N ASN A 325 7.00 -2.96 -14.51
CA ASN A 325 8.31 -3.53 -14.25
C ASN A 325 9.20 -2.61 -13.42
N SER A 326 8.99 -1.31 -13.46
CA SER A 326 9.69 -0.31 -12.64
C SER A 326 9.15 -0.15 -11.21
N LEU A 327 8.08 -0.91 -10.81
CA LEU A 327 7.52 -0.83 -9.46
C LEU A 327 8.33 -1.67 -8.46
N PRO A 328 8.97 -1.07 -7.43
CA PRO A 328 9.61 -1.83 -6.37
C PRO A 328 8.61 -2.71 -5.61
N ARG A 329 8.95 -3.98 -5.41
CA ARG A 329 8.04 -4.95 -4.78
C ARG A 329 8.62 -5.52 -3.49
N LYS A 330 7.81 -5.49 -2.43
CA LYS A 330 8.23 -6.01 -1.12
C LYS A 330 8.66 -7.46 -1.15
N ASN A 331 7.94 -8.31 -1.89
CA ASN A 331 8.27 -9.74 -2.05
C ASN A 331 9.53 -10.00 -2.90
N LEU A 332 10.04 -8.99 -3.60
CA LEU A 332 11.32 -8.99 -4.30
C LEU A 332 12.41 -8.24 -3.50
N GLY A 333 12.24 -8.07 -2.20
CA GLY A 333 13.16 -7.32 -1.36
C GLY A 333 13.29 -5.85 -1.76
N TYR A 334 12.20 -5.27 -2.28
CA TYR A 334 12.13 -3.91 -2.83
C TYR A 334 13.03 -3.67 -4.06
N CYS A 335 13.43 -4.74 -4.76
CA CYS A 335 13.91 -4.63 -6.14
C CYS A 335 12.72 -4.37 -7.07
N THR A 336 12.99 -3.83 -8.25
CA THR A 336 12.04 -3.82 -9.34
C THR A 336 12.13 -5.15 -10.12
N PRO A 337 11.05 -5.58 -10.79
CA PRO A 337 11.10 -6.68 -11.73
C PRO A 337 12.16 -6.52 -12.81
N GLU A 338 12.30 -5.30 -13.35
CA GLU A 338 13.29 -4.94 -14.36
C GLU A 338 14.72 -5.18 -13.87
N GLU A 339 15.10 -4.60 -12.69
CA GLU A 339 16.42 -4.83 -12.07
C GLU A 339 16.78 -6.33 -11.98
N LEU A 340 15.82 -7.18 -11.59
CA LEU A 340 16.06 -8.60 -11.43
C LEU A 340 16.09 -9.34 -12.76
N PHE A 341 15.29 -8.92 -13.72
CA PHE A 341 15.25 -9.57 -15.03
C PHE A 341 16.46 -9.19 -15.88
N GLU A 342 16.92 -7.95 -15.83
CA GLU A 342 18.20 -7.52 -16.46
C GLU A 342 19.38 -8.32 -15.89
N ALA A 343 19.46 -8.45 -14.57
CA ALA A 343 20.50 -9.27 -13.94
C ALA A 343 20.45 -10.76 -14.40
N PHE A 344 19.25 -11.29 -14.62
CA PHE A 344 19.09 -12.63 -15.20
C PHE A 344 19.55 -12.68 -16.67
N LEU A 345 19.17 -11.70 -17.50
CA LEU A 345 19.59 -11.64 -18.89
C LEU A 345 21.12 -11.52 -19.01
N ASP A 346 21.76 -10.74 -18.14
CA ASP A 346 23.23 -10.61 -18.10
C ASP A 346 23.89 -11.98 -17.90
N ILE A 347 23.35 -12.83 -17.01
CA ILE A 347 23.85 -14.19 -16.76
C ILE A 347 23.66 -15.05 -18.02
N VAL A 348 22.48 -14.99 -18.64
CA VAL A 348 22.17 -15.77 -19.87
C VAL A 348 23.04 -15.32 -21.04
N CYS A 349 23.34 -14.02 -21.14
CA CYS A 349 24.19 -13.49 -22.21
C CYS A 349 25.69 -13.80 -22.01
N ALA A 350 26.11 -13.94 -20.75
CA ALA A 350 27.50 -14.27 -20.42
C ALA A 350 27.82 -15.77 -20.56
N ALA A 351 26.80 -16.64 -20.56
CA ALA A 351 26.92 -18.10 -20.73
C ALA A 351 26.89 -18.50 -22.22
#